data_397e5104fe723d218646c04cd590bea5
#
_entry.id   397e5104fe723d218646c04cd590bea5
#
_cell.length_a   1.000
_cell.length_b   1.000
_cell.length_c   1.000
_cell.angle_alpha   90.00
_cell.angle_beta   90.00
_cell.angle_gamma   90.00
#
_symmetry.space_group_name_H-M   'P 1'
#
loop_
_entity.id
_entity.type
_entity.pdbx_description
1 polymer ?
#
loop_
_entity_poly.entity_id
_entity_poly.type
_entity_poly.pdbx_seq_one_letter_code
_entity_poly.pdbx_strand_id
1 'polypeptide(L)'
;TPAELQRLEVIHLDGWVSTFLKGQGLPVRVFDENARKACWDLAMSIADSSLGLDRRFYEEEWKEVVLVNGCRTQPEYLAARRVGRGTRLTRQNRAQIWPVFDAMRMELRQRGLWEPEEAKQAATDLIAKSALDARYTSVVVDEAQDLDIAGFSLLRTIVGVPHANDLFIVGDPHQRIYGKPVVLSRCGIE
;
A
#
# COMPACT_ATOMS: atom_id res chain seq x y z
N THR A 1 4.63 -29.32 20.09
CA THR A 1 5.15 -29.20 21.47
C THR A 1 5.07 -27.75 21.94
N PRO A 2 5.08 -27.43 23.27
CA PRO A 2 5.11 -26.05 23.76
C PRO A 2 6.26 -25.21 23.18
N ALA A 3 7.40 -25.82 22.91
CA ALA A 3 8.56 -25.15 22.32
C ALA A 3 8.33 -24.75 20.84
N GLU A 4 7.53 -25.49 20.09
CA GLU A 4 7.16 -25.16 18.72
C GLU A 4 6.15 -24.01 18.68
N LEU A 5 5.21 -23.97 19.64
CA LEU A 5 4.25 -22.89 19.76
C LEU A 5 4.91 -21.52 20.08
N GLN A 6 6.05 -21.52 20.78
CA GLN A 6 6.82 -20.30 21.04
C GLN A 6 7.47 -19.71 19.79
N ARG A 7 7.55 -20.48 18.69
CA ARG A 7 8.10 -20.05 17.40
C ARG A 7 7.01 -19.58 16.42
N LEU A 8 5.74 -19.66 16.83
CA LEU A 8 4.59 -19.25 16.04
C LEU A 8 4.17 -17.84 16.45
N GLU A 9 4.12 -16.93 15.52
CA GLU A 9 3.54 -15.59 15.68
C GLU A 9 2.24 -15.51 14.88
N VAL A 10 1.14 -15.13 15.53
CA VAL A 10 -0.16 -14.89 14.89
C VAL A 10 -0.45 -13.40 14.99
N ILE A 11 -0.47 -12.70 13.89
CA ILE A 11 -0.61 -11.25 13.87
C ILE A 11 -1.34 -10.78 12.61
N HIS A 12 -2.06 -9.69 12.72
CA HIS A 12 -2.62 -8.99 11.57
C HIS A 12 -1.52 -8.25 10.81
N LEU A 13 -1.50 -8.34 9.47
CA LEU A 13 -0.42 -7.79 8.64
C LEU A 13 -0.19 -6.29 8.88
N ASP A 14 -1.25 -5.48 8.94
CA ASP A 14 -1.11 -4.04 9.20
C ASP A 14 -0.56 -3.74 10.60
N GLY A 15 -0.89 -4.58 11.59
CA GLY A 15 -0.32 -4.53 12.93
C GLY A 15 1.18 -4.82 12.93
N TRP A 16 1.60 -5.85 12.18
CA TRP A 16 3.00 -6.19 11.97
C TRP A 16 3.76 -5.03 11.32
N VAL A 17 3.22 -4.47 10.23
CA VAL A 17 3.82 -3.33 9.51
C VAL A 17 4.00 -2.13 10.44
N SER A 18 2.97 -1.79 11.21
CA SER A 18 3.04 -0.67 12.17
C SER A 18 4.14 -0.88 13.21
N THR A 19 4.23 -2.08 13.78
CA THR A 19 5.25 -2.45 14.78
C THR A 19 6.65 -2.40 14.17
N PHE A 20 6.81 -2.97 12.97
CA PHE A 20 8.09 -2.97 12.26
C PHE A 20 8.58 -1.54 11.96
N LEU A 21 7.74 -0.70 11.36
CA LEU A 21 8.10 0.67 11.00
C LEU A 21 8.43 1.52 12.23
N LYS A 22 7.69 1.36 13.33
CA LYS A 22 8.02 2.01 14.62
C LYS A 22 9.37 1.58 15.14
N GLY A 23 9.69 0.30 15.05
CA GLY A 23 11.02 -0.23 15.41
C GLY A 23 12.16 0.32 14.55
N GLN A 24 11.87 0.80 13.34
CA GLN A 24 12.81 1.49 12.47
C GLN A 24 12.84 3.02 12.68
N GLY A 25 12.19 3.51 13.74
CA GLY A 25 12.15 4.94 14.07
C GLY A 25 11.20 5.77 13.20
N LEU A 26 10.32 5.14 12.43
CA LEU A 26 9.32 5.85 11.64
C LEU A 26 8.05 6.06 12.45
N PRO A 27 7.51 7.30 12.52
CA PRO A 27 6.24 7.55 13.17
C PRO A 27 5.11 6.93 12.34
N VAL A 28 4.47 5.91 12.87
CA VAL A 28 3.27 5.32 12.27
C VAL A 28 2.13 5.44 13.26
N ARG A 29 1.12 6.21 12.89
CA ARG A 29 -0.12 6.37 13.67
C ARG A 29 -1.23 5.55 13.04
N VAL A 30 -2.12 5.06 13.88
CA VAL A 30 -3.36 4.46 13.42
C VAL A 30 -4.12 5.47 12.56
N PHE A 31 -4.68 4.99 11.48
CA PHE A 31 -5.45 5.78 10.53
C PHE A 31 -6.60 6.50 11.24
N ASP A 32 -6.66 7.82 11.10
CA ASP A 32 -7.69 8.69 11.66
C ASP A 32 -8.43 9.39 10.49
N GLU A 33 -9.70 9.07 10.32
CA GLU A 33 -10.53 9.60 9.24
C GLU A 33 -10.65 11.13 9.28
N ASN A 34 -10.73 11.73 10.48
CA ASN A 34 -10.79 13.18 10.61
C ASN A 34 -9.47 13.84 10.21
N ALA A 35 -8.35 13.24 10.62
CA ALA A 35 -7.03 13.72 10.20
C ALA A 35 -6.82 13.57 8.71
N ARG A 36 -7.28 12.46 8.10
CA ARG A 36 -7.25 12.26 6.65
C ARG A 36 -8.07 13.32 5.91
N LYS A 37 -9.28 13.62 6.40
CA LYS A 37 -10.13 14.68 5.84
C LYS A 37 -9.42 16.03 5.86
N ALA A 38 -8.77 16.38 6.97
CA ALA A 38 -8.00 17.62 7.09
C ALA A 38 -6.81 17.66 6.12
N CYS A 39 -6.12 16.52 5.89
CA CYS A 39 -5.07 16.43 4.86
C CYS A 39 -5.63 16.73 3.46
N TRP A 40 -6.78 16.15 3.11
CA TRP A 40 -7.44 16.43 1.85
C TRP A 40 -7.87 17.89 1.71
N ASP A 41 -8.39 18.52 2.78
CA ASP A 41 -8.78 19.95 2.74
C ASP A 41 -7.58 20.82 2.37
N LEU A 42 -6.41 20.54 2.94
CA LEU A 42 -5.17 21.24 2.61
C LEU A 42 -4.66 20.93 1.21
N ALA A 43 -4.61 19.64 0.84
CA ALA A 43 -4.16 19.24 -0.49
C ALA A 43 -5.03 19.81 -1.62
N MET A 44 -6.34 19.88 -1.42
CA MET A 44 -7.27 20.46 -2.39
C MET A 44 -7.14 21.98 -2.54
N SER A 45 -6.53 22.67 -1.59
CA SER A 45 -6.33 24.14 -1.69
C SER A 45 -5.45 24.56 -2.88
N ILE A 46 -4.62 23.61 -3.40
CA ILE A 46 -3.76 23.85 -4.57
C ILE A 46 -4.31 23.22 -5.85
N ALA A 47 -5.54 22.67 -5.81
CA ALA A 47 -6.14 22.05 -6.99
C ALA A 47 -6.45 23.11 -8.06
N ASP A 48 -6.13 22.77 -9.31
CA ASP A 48 -6.44 23.64 -10.45
C ASP A 48 -7.94 23.57 -10.76
N SER A 49 -8.65 24.65 -10.41
CA SER A 49 -10.10 24.78 -10.63
C SER A 49 -10.50 24.77 -12.12
N SER A 50 -9.57 25.09 -13.03
CA SER A 50 -9.83 25.08 -14.48
C SER A 50 -10.12 23.67 -15.02
N LEU A 51 -9.70 22.63 -14.28
CA LEU A 51 -9.94 21.24 -14.65
C LEU A 51 -11.38 20.77 -14.37
N GLY A 52 -12.15 21.50 -13.58
CA GLY A 52 -13.53 21.15 -13.23
C GLY A 52 -13.68 19.84 -12.47
N LEU A 53 -12.63 19.41 -11.78
CA LEU A 53 -12.57 18.16 -11.02
C LEU A 53 -12.87 18.43 -9.55
N ASP A 54 -13.81 17.67 -8.99
CA ASP A 54 -14.18 17.78 -7.59
C ASP A 54 -13.29 16.94 -6.66
N ARG A 55 -13.41 17.15 -5.35
CA ARG A 55 -12.68 16.41 -4.33
C ARG A 55 -12.86 14.90 -4.46
N ARG A 56 -14.08 14.45 -4.72
CA ARG A 56 -14.41 13.03 -4.86
C ARG A 56 -13.58 12.39 -5.97
N PHE A 57 -13.42 13.11 -7.10
CA PHE A 57 -12.55 12.64 -8.17
C PHE A 57 -11.11 12.41 -7.71
N TYR A 58 -10.52 13.37 -6.95
CA TYR A 58 -9.16 13.25 -6.43
C TYR A 58 -9.02 12.10 -5.44
N GLU A 59 -9.95 11.94 -4.51
CA GLU A 59 -9.95 10.85 -3.54
C GLU A 59 -10.04 9.46 -4.21
N GLU A 60 -10.91 9.33 -5.20
CA GLU A 60 -11.03 8.11 -5.98
C GLU A 60 -9.79 7.84 -6.84
N GLU A 61 -9.23 8.87 -7.48
CA GLU A 61 -8.03 8.74 -8.30
C GLU A 61 -6.81 8.36 -7.44
N TRP A 62 -6.71 8.93 -6.23
CA TRP A 62 -5.72 8.55 -5.24
C TRP A 62 -5.82 7.07 -4.91
N LYS A 63 -6.98 6.61 -4.48
CA LYS A 63 -7.23 5.24 -4.08
C LYS A 63 -7.05 4.26 -5.24
N GLU A 64 -7.72 4.50 -6.37
CA GLU A 64 -7.87 3.52 -7.45
C GLU A 64 -6.70 3.54 -8.46
N VAL A 65 -5.90 4.59 -8.47
CA VAL A 65 -4.79 4.72 -9.41
C VAL A 65 -3.46 4.91 -8.70
N VAL A 66 -3.33 5.91 -7.81
CA VAL A 66 -2.05 6.24 -7.19
C VAL A 66 -1.62 5.12 -6.24
N LEU A 67 -2.46 4.73 -5.28
CA LEU A 67 -2.13 3.69 -4.31
C LEU A 67 -2.05 2.30 -4.96
N VAL A 68 -3.04 1.92 -5.77
CA VAL A 68 -3.08 0.60 -6.42
C VAL A 68 -1.87 0.34 -7.34
N ASN A 69 -1.34 1.38 -8.00
CA ASN A 69 -0.14 1.24 -8.84
C ASN A 69 1.15 1.60 -8.09
N GLY A 70 1.11 1.91 -6.80
CA GLY A 70 2.27 2.28 -6.00
C GLY A 70 2.99 3.54 -6.49
N CYS A 71 2.25 4.50 -7.10
CA CYS A 71 2.85 5.70 -7.69
C CYS A 71 3.40 6.63 -6.61
N ARG A 72 4.69 6.87 -6.60
CA ARG A 72 5.38 7.77 -5.67
C ARG A 72 5.83 9.07 -6.32
N THR A 73 5.91 9.07 -7.63
CA THR A 73 6.38 10.18 -8.46
C THR A 73 5.42 10.48 -9.59
N GLN A 74 5.47 11.72 -10.09
CA GLN A 74 4.67 12.13 -11.25
C GLN A 74 4.91 11.24 -12.49
N PRO A 75 6.16 10.89 -12.89
CA PRO A 75 6.39 9.99 -14.02
C PRO A 75 5.69 8.63 -13.86
N GLU A 76 5.73 8.03 -12.66
CA GLU A 76 5.04 6.77 -12.37
C GLU A 76 3.53 6.92 -12.51
N TYR A 77 2.95 8.00 -11.96
CA TYR A 77 1.53 8.28 -12.12
C TYR A 77 1.16 8.49 -13.59
N LEU A 78 1.95 9.22 -14.36
CA LEU A 78 1.71 9.43 -15.79
C LEU A 78 1.77 8.14 -16.62
N ALA A 79 2.52 7.15 -16.19
CA ALA A 79 2.61 5.81 -16.79
C ALA A 79 1.55 4.83 -16.27
N ALA A 80 0.95 5.09 -15.11
CA ALA A 80 0.02 4.19 -14.45
C ALA A 80 -1.25 3.93 -15.27
N ARG A 81 -1.76 2.69 -15.20
CA ARG A 81 -3.01 2.30 -15.86
C ARG A 81 -4.21 2.79 -15.05
N ARG A 82 -5.17 3.42 -15.73
CA ARG A 82 -6.43 3.94 -15.14
C ARG A 82 -7.62 3.04 -15.51
N VAL A 83 -7.52 1.77 -15.17
CA VAL A 83 -8.57 0.78 -15.49
C VAL A 83 -9.83 1.05 -14.66
N GLY A 84 -11.00 1.12 -15.32
CA GLY A 84 -12.29 1.32 -14.65
C GLY A 84 -12.61 2.77 -14.28
N ARG A 85 -11.74 3.74 -14.62
CA ARG A 85 -12.00 5.16 -14.37
C ARG A 85 -12.81 5.77 -15.53
N GLY A 86 -14.01 6.30 -15.23
CA GLY A 86 -14.92 6.88 -16.23
C GLY A 86 -14.40 8.19 -16.82
N THR A 87 -13.78 9.05 -16.01
CA THR A 87 -13.25 10.34 -16.45
C THR A 87 -11.96 10.18 -17.24
N ARG A 88 -11.98 10.60 -18.50
CA ARG A 88 -10.77 10.62 -19.33
C ARG A 88 -9.88 11.81 -18.95
N LEU A 89 -8.59 11.54 -18.76
CA LEU A 89 -7.58 12.57 -18.52
C LEU A 89 -6.50 12.50 -19.61
N THR A 90 -6.14 13.66 -20.12
CA THR A 90 -4.94 13.79 -20.94
C THR A 90 -3.69 13.64 -20.08
N ARG A 91 -2.52 13.44 -20.72
CA ARG A 91 -1.24 13.43 -20.00
C ARG A 91 -0.99 14.77 -19.30
N GLN A 92 -1.39 15.89 -19.93
CA GLN A 92 -1.28 17.22 -19.35
C GLN A 92 -2.15 17.38 -18.12
N ASN A 93 -3.45 17.01 -18.18
CA ASN A 93 -4.33 17.04 -17.01
C ASN A 93 -3.77 16.19 -15.86
N ARG A 94 -3.22 15.00 -16.15
CA ARG A 94 -2.58 14.16 -15.13
C ARG A 94 -1.38 14.84 -14.49
N ALA A 95 -0.57 15.57 -15.27
CA ALA A 95 0.54 16.35 -14.73
C ALA A 95 0.06 17.49 -13.82
N GLN A 96 -1.06 18.14 -14.16
CA GLN A 96 -1.66 19.24 -13.40
C GLN A 96 -2.29 18.78 -12.07
N ILE A 97 -2.84 17.57 -12.00
CA ILE A 97 -3.44 17.04 -10.76
C ILE A 97 -2.40 16.42 -9.80
N TRP A 98 -1.22 16.01 -10.29
CA TRP A 98 -0.20 15.36 -9.46
C TRP A 98 0.22 16.16 -8.22
N PRO A 99 0.41 17.50 -8.28
CA PRO A 99 0.77 18.29 -7.10
C PRO A 99 -0.18 18.12 -5.92
N VAL A 100 -1.47 17.88 -6.16
CA VAL A 100 -2.46 17.63 -5.10
C VAL A 100 -2.17 16.31 -4.37
N PHE A 101 -1.78 15.26 -5.11
CA PHE A 101 -1.41 13.97 -4.52
C PHE A 101 -0.09 14.06 -3.75
N ASP A 102 0.84 14.83 -4.24
CA ASP A 102 2.11 15.06 -3.55
C ASP A 102 1.89 15.84 -2.25
N ALA A 103 1.07 16.89 -2.29
CA ALA A 103 0.64 17.63 -1.10
C ALA A 103 -0.10 16.74 -0.09
N MET A 104 -1.04 15.91 -0.55
CA MET A 104 -1.74 14.94 0.31
C MET A 104 -0.76 14.01 1.03
N ARG A 105 0.23 13.49 0.33
CA ARG A 105 1.27 12.63 0.91
C ARG A 105 2.11 13.37 1.94
N MET A 106 2.51 14.61 1.64
CA MET A 106 3.25 15.46 2.58
C MET A 106 2.46 15.70 3.86
N GLU A 107 1.18 16.04 3.75
CA GLU A 107 0.30 16.30 4.90
C GLU A 107 0.12 15.05 5.77
N LEU A 108 -0.05 13.87 5.15
CA LEU A 108 -0.08 12.59 5.87
C LEU A 108 1.23 12.37 6.64
N ARG A 109 2.39 12.51 5.98
CA ARG A 109 3.71 12.28 6.58
C ARG A 109 4.00 13.23 7.74
N GLN A 110 3.66 14.51 7.62
CA GLN A 110 3.84 15.50 8.69
C GLN A 110 3.07 15.11 9.96
N ARG A 111 1.93 14.43 9.81
CA ARG A 111 1.11 13.93 10.93
C ARG A 111 1.49 12.53 11.39
N GLY A 112 2.50 11.91 10.76
CA GLY A 112 2.87 10.51 11.01
C GLY A 112 1.81 9.52 10.53
N LEU A 113 0.90 9.94 9.64
CA LEU A 113 -0.12 9.10 9.04
C LEU A 113 0.42 8.43 7.77
N TRP A 114 -0.05 7.23 7.51
CA TRP A 114 0.35 6.44 6.36
C TRP A 114 -0.88 5.78 5.74
N GLU A 115 -0.96 5.77 4.43
CA GLU A 115 -1.88 4.86 3.75
C GLU A 115 -1.37 3.42 3.93
N PRO A 116 -2.26 2.44 4.15
CA PRO A 116 -1.86 1.06 4.40
C PRO A 116 -0.93 0.48 3.32
N GLU A 117 -1.22 0.76 2.05
CA GLU A 117 -0.42 0.31 0.91
C GLU A 117 0.99 0.91 0.93
N GLU A 118 1.10 2.21 1.25
CA GLU A 118 2.39 2.90 1.35
C GLU A 118 3.21 2.43 2.57
N ALA A 119 2.56 2.11 3.67
CA ALA A 119 3.22 1.55 4.84
C ALA A 119 3.81 0.17 4.55
N LYS A 120 3.04 -0.73 3.90
CA LYS A 120 3.51 -2.04 3.45
C LYS A 120 4.71 -1.91 2.50
N GLN A 121 4.62 -1.00 1.53
CA GLN A 121 5.70 -0.77 0.59
C GLN A 121 6.97 -0.21 1.27
N ALA A 122 6.80 0.71 2.23
CA ALA A 122 7.93 1.22 3.01
C ALA A 122 8.63 0.12 3.83
N ALA A 123 7.85 -0.79 4.43
CA ALA A 123 8.39 -1.94 5.12
C ALA A 123 9.16 -2.86 4.16
N THR A 124 8.60 -3.15 2.98
CA THR A 124 9.28 -3.93 1.92
C THR A 124 10.61 -3.31 1.54
N ASP A 125 10.63 -2.00 1.26
CA ASP A 125 11.86 -1.28 0.86
C ASP A 125 12.93 -1.29 1.95
N LEU A 126 12.53 -1.14 3.22
CA LEU A 126 13.45 -1.17 4.35
C LEU A 126 14.09 -2.56 4.53
N ILE A 127 13.30 -3.63 4.43
CA ILE A 127 13.81 -4.99 4.52
C ILE A 127 14.79 -5.26 3.38
N ALA A 128 14.42 -4.91 2.15
CA ALA A 128 15.27 -5.11 0.98
C ALA A 128 16.60 -4.34 1.05
N LYS A 129 16.59 -3.10 1.58
CA LYS A 129 17.80 -2.26 1.71
C LYS A 129 18.73 -2.68 2.84
N SER A 130 18.19 -3.19 3.94
CA SER A 130 18.98 -3.48 5.13
C SER A 130 19.65 -4.85 5.08
N ALA A 131 19.51 -5.61 3.99
CA ALA A 131 19.99 -6.99 3.88
C ALA A 131 19.63 -7.82 5.13
N LEU A 132 18.49 -7.51 5.75
CA LEU A 132 17.98 -8.27 6.88
C LEU A 132 17.71 -9.69 6.39
N ASP A 133 18.24 -10.66 7.12
CA ASP A 133 17.91 -12.06 6.89
C ASP A 133 16.41 -12.29 6.95
N ALA A 134 15.93 -13.33 6.28
CA ALA A 134 14.54 -13.70 6.32
C ALA A 134 14.02 -13.74 7.77
N ARG A 135 12.97 -12.98 8.04
CA ARG A 135 12.42 -12.87 9.41
C ARG A 135 11.64 -14.10 9.81
N TYR A 136 11.09 -14.78 8.82
CA TYR A 136 10.28 -16.00 9.00
C TYR A 136 10.74 -17.07 8.02
N THR A 137 10.77 -18.30 8.48
CA THR A 137 11.02 -19.45 7.61
C THR A 137 9.80 -19.78 6.75
N SER A 138 8.61 -19.57 7.29
CA SER A 138 7.36 -19.83 6.58
C SER A 138 6.29 -18.84 7.03
N VAL A 139 5.40 -18.47 6.13
CA VAL A 139 4.25 -17.61 6.42
C VAL A 139 2.97 -18.29 5.92
N VAL A 140 2.00 -18.40 6.80
CA VAL A 140 0.64 -18.84 6.47
C VAL A 140 -0.26 -17.62 6.42
N VAL A 141 -0.95 -17.44 5.31
CA VAL A 141 -1.86 -16.32 5.07
C VAL A 141 -3.27 -16.85 4.98
N ASP A 142 -4.13 -16.37 5.85
CA ASP A 142 -5.58 -16.57 5.78
C ASP A 142 -6.25 -15.33 5.19
N GLU A 143 -7.46 -15.49 4.62
CA GLU A 143 -8.23 -14.42 3.96
C GLU A 143 -7.42 -13.64 2.91
N ALA A 144 -6.59 -14.34 2.16
CA ALA A 144 -5.64 -13.75 1.21
C ALA A 144 -6.32 -12.93 0.08
N GLN A 145 -7.62 -13.13 -0.16
CA GLN A 145 -8.38 -12.33 -1.12
C GLN A 145 -8.45 -10.85 -0.74
N ASP A 146 -8.28 -10.50 0.53
CA ASP A 146 -8.31 -9.10 1.01
C ASP A 146 -6.95 -8.39 0.89
N LEU A 147 -5.90 -9.12 0.52
CA LEU A 147 -4.59 -8.54 0.33
C LEU A 147 -4.46 -7.83 -1.02
N ASP A 148 -3.77 -6.71 -0.98
CA ASP A 148 -3.32 -5.94 -2.14
C ASP A 148 -1.93 -6.41 -2.65
N ILE A 149 -1.46 -5.80 -3.74
CA ILE A 149 -0.14 -6.08 -4.31
C ILE A 149 0.97 -5.78 -3.31
N ALA A 150 0.85 -4.68 -2.54
CA ALA A 150 1.85 -4.30 -1.55
C ALA A 150 1.94 -5.32 -0.41
N GLY A 151 0.79 -5.88 0.00
CA GLY A 151 0.71 -6.95 1.00
C GLY A 151 1.43 -8.21 0.53
N PHE A 152 1.12 -8.72 -0.67
CA PHE A 152 1.78 -9.90 -1.21
C PHE A 152 3.29 -9.70 -1.43
N SER A 153 3.69 -8.52 -1.94
CA SER A 153 5.12 -8.18 -2.11
C SER A 153 5.86 -8.15 -0.78
N LEU A 154 5.23 -7.61 0.26
CA LEU A 154 5.79 -7.63 1.61
C LEU A 154 5.93 -9.05 2.15
N LEU A 155 4.89 -9.88 2.03
CA LEU A 155 4.94 -11.29 2.46
C LEU A 155 6.08 -12.03 1.78
N ARG A 156 6.27 -11.85 0.47
CA ARG A 156 7.40 -12.44 -0.25
C ARG A 156 8.74 -11.96 0.30
N THR A 157 8.84 -10.68 0.64
CA THR A 157 10.08 -10.07 1.13
C THR A 157 10.45 -10.56 2.54
N ILE A 158 9.48 -10.75 3.44
CA ILE A 158 9.75 -11.17 4.83
C ILE A 158 10.19 -12.62 4.99
N VAL A 159 9.85 -13.49 4.04
CA VAL A 159 10.37 -14.88 4.00
C VAL A 159 11.68 -15.01 3.23
N GLY A 160 12.14 -13.95 2.56
CA GLY A 160 13.44 -13.90 1.89
C GLY A 160 13.53 -14.73 0.62
N VAL A 161 14.64 -15.48 0.46
CA VAL A 161 14.88 -16.31 -0.73
C VAL A 161 13.83 -17.41 -0.84
N PRO A 162 13.17 -17.57 -2.01
CA PRO A 162 12.16 -18.60 -2.20
C PRO A 162 12.67 -20.02 -1.91
N HIS A 163 11.88 -20.77 -1.16
CA HIS A 163 12.15 -22.18 -0.89
C HIS A 163 10.83 -22.97 -0.70
N ALA A 164 10.90 -24.28 -0.69
CA ALA A 164 9.72 -25.11 -0.50
C ALA A 164 9.02 -24.82 0.84
N ASN A 165 7.69 -24.66 0.80
CA ASN A 165 6.83 -24.40 1.95
C ASN A 165 7.10 -23.05 2.69
N ASP A 166 7.63 -22.08 1.99
CA ASP A 166 7.87 -20.74 2.55
C ASP A 166 6.59 -19.90 2.65
N LEU A 167 5.65 -20.05 1.71
CA LEU A 167 4.35 -19.38 1.72
C LEU A 167 3.21 -20.39 1.57
N PHE A 168 2.23 -20.31 2.45
CA PHE A 168 0.97 -21.02 2.35
C PHE A 168 -0.18 -20.03 2.35
N ILE A 169 -0.89 -19.91 1.23
CA ILE A 169 -1.87 -18.86 0.99
C ILE A 169 -3.25 -19.49 0.88
N VAL A 170 -4.15 -19.07 1.77
CA VAL A 170 -5.56 -19.50 1.78
C VAL A 170 -6.45 -18.30 1.58
N GLY A 171 -7.46 -18.43 0.75
CA GLY A 171 -8.44 -17.38 0.50
C GLY A 171 -9.48 -17.81 -0.51
N ASP A 172 -10.66 -17.21 -0.43
CA ASP A 172 -11.75 -17.45 -1.37
C ASP A 172 -11.93 -16.23 -2.28
N PRO A 173 -11.59 -16.34 -3.57
CA PRO A 173 -11.73 -15.22 -4.52
C PRO A 173 -13.18 -14.74 -4.69
N HIS A 174 -14.18 -15.57 -4.34
CA HIS A 174 -15.60 -15.19 -4.39
C HIS A 174 -16.03 -14.32 -3.20
N GLN A 175 -15.28 -14.34 -2.09
CA GLN A 175 -15.54 -13.54 -0.90
C GLN A 175 -14.86 -12.18 -0.93
N ARG A 176 -14.14 -11.86 -2.00
CA ARG A 176 -13.48 -10.56 -2.14
C ARG A 176 -14.50 -9.42 -2.14
N ILE A 177 -14.42 -8.57 -1.14
CA ILE A 177 -15.29 -7.39 -0.99
C ILE A 177 -14.66 -6.15 -1.62
N TYR A 178 -13.31 -6.05 -1.61
CA TYR A 178 -12.58 -4.87 -2.06
C TYR A 178 -11.46 -5.22 -3.05
N GLY A 179 -11.15 -4.26 -3.93
CA GLY A 179 -9.98 -4.27 -4.81
C GLY A 179 -10.10 -5.17 -6.04
N LYS A 180 -9.02 -5.16 -6.84
CA LYS A 180 -8.89 -5.97 -8.07
C LYS A 180 -8.13 -7.27 -7.77
N PRO A 181 -8.37 -8.35 -8.54
CA PRO A 181 -7.57 -9.57 -8.42
C PRO A 181 -6.08 -9.28 -8.56
N VAL A 182 -5.29 -9.78 -7.62
CA VAL A 182 -3.83 -9.69 -7.66
C VAL A 182 -3.29 -10.87 -8.45
N VAL A 183 -2.37 -10.61 -9.35
CA VAL A 183 -1.63 -11.65 -10.07
C VAL A 183 -0.37 -11.95 -9.25
N LEU A 184 -0.33 -13.08 -8.55
CA LEU A 184 0.71 -13.44 -7.58
C LEU A 184 2.12 -13.42 -8.18
N SER A 185 2.27 -13.87 -9.44
CA SER A 185 3.57 -13.84 -10.14
C SER A 185 4.17 -12.41 -10.25
N ARG A 186 3.35 -11.36 -10.22
CA ARG A 186 3.84 -9.97 -10.18
C ARG A 186 4.42 -9.58 -8.82
N CYS A 187 4.13 -10.36 -7.80
CA CYS A 187 4.63 -10.17 -6.44
C CYS A 187 5.80 -11.13 -6.12
N GLY A 188 6.31 -11.86 -7.14
CA GLY A 188 7.38 -12.85 -6.97
C GLY A 188 6.93 -14.14 -6.28
N ILE A 189 5.63 -14.46 -6.37
CA ILE A 189 5.04 -15.69 -5.81
C ILE A 189 4.63 -16.58 -6.99
N GLU A 190 5.28 -17.74 -7.13
CA GLU A 190 5.04 -18.74 -8.17
C GLU A 190 4.29 -19.96 -7.65
#